data_6ed92e023ef2374215b0efcbc6768877
#
_entry.id   6ed92e023ef2374215b0efcbc6768877
#
_cell.length_a   1.000
_cell.length_b   1.000
_cell.length_c   1.000
_cell.angle_alpha   90.00
_cell.angle_beta   90.00
_cell.angle_gamma   90.00
#
_symmetry.space_group_name_H-M   'P 1'
#
loop_
_entity.id
_entity.type
_entity.pdbx_description
1 polymer ?
#
loop_
_entity_poly.entity_id
_entity_poly.type
_entity_poly.pdbx_seq_one_letter_code
_entity_poly.pdbx_strand_id
1 'polypeptide(L)'
;EITVRIGREGSILPASAAPCGSCHGPDGLGRPEGGVVPTEITWGALSRPYGHDHPGGRRHPAFDERSLARALREGVDPAGNPLDPVMPRYAIPDADLRSLVAYLKVVDRDLDPGIGATVLRVGVVLPDRGALAEVGLGMRSVLQARADALAAAGGVNGRKLELVVAGYDSDAEDGRAAAERLVRRERVFALLSGFAPAAEGAIEELAESERVPLVGPFTLFARQAEPVPTFVFFLQGGLREQARLLAAHAVRDLRVEPARIAIPHPDASRAAEAAAGAREELGKAGTSAAGFTWSGPVPDPVLPARLAAQGVQAVLFLGGDAGLEAFARGEREAGFAPWLLASGTLSARGASRTPPSLRGRIRLAYPSSPSDESPEAAAGLARLRARLGLADRNRASQVAALAAFDVLVEGLRRSGRHLSRERLVASLEGLYDFPTGLLHPITYGPNRRVGALGGTIVAIDPASGAFAPVGGWRPLE
;
A
#
# COMPACT_ATOMS: atom_id res chain seq x y z
N GLU A 1 -21.33 18.41 -30.38
CA GLU A 1 -20.77 18.32 -29.03
C GLU A 1 -21.90 18.03 -28.06
N ILE A 2 -21.72 17.04 -27.18
CA ILE A 2 -22.71 16.68 -26.17
C ILE A 2 -22.57 17.68 -25.02
N THR A 3 -23.67 18.29 -24.61
CA THR A 3 -23.71 19.20 -23.46
C THR A 3 -24.56 18.62 -22.32
N VAL A 4 -24.32 19.09 -21.13
CA VAL A 4 -24.98 18.65 -19.90
C VAL A 4 -25.50 19.83 -19.10
N ARG A 5 -26.67 19.67 -18.49
CA ARG A 5 -27.24 20.60 -17.50
C ARG A 5 -27.34 19.91 -16.15
N ILE A 6 -26.75 20.49 -15.12
CA ILE A 6 -26.78 19.99 -13.74
C ILE A 6 -27.81 20.79 -12.96
N GLY A 7 -28.82 20.12 -12.38
CA GLY A 7 -29.93 20.78 -11.70
C GLY A 7 -30.98 21.36 -12.65
N ARG A 8 -32.08 21.92 -12.10
CA ARG A 8 -33.21 22.43 -12.87
C ARG A 8 -32.91 23.72 -13.65
N GLU A 9 -32.10 24.59 -13.07
CA GLU A 9 -31.76 25.92 -13.61
C GLU A 9 -30.24 26.08 -13.82
N GLY A 10 -29.48 24.98 -13.82
CA GLY A 10 -28.03 24.98 -13.90
C GLY A 10 -27.48 25.41 -15.25
N SER A 11 -26.24 25.86 -15.26
CA SER A 11 -25.50 26.21 -16.46
C SER A 11 -25.32 25.01 -17.39
N ILE A 12 -25.27 25.29 -18.71
CA ILE A 12 -24.94 24.30 -19.71
C ILE A 12 -23.42 24.16 -19.77
N LEU A 13 -22.92 22.97 -19.62
CA LEU A 13 -21.49 22.63 -19.58
C LEU A 13 -21.21 21.55 -20.64
N PRO A 14 -19.95 21.34 -21.06
CA PRO A 14 -19.56 20.16 -21.82
C PRO A 14 -19.88 18.89 -21.02
N ALA A 15 -20.27 17.81 -21.70
CA ALA A 15 -20.62 16.53 -21.03
C ALA A 15 -19.46 15.93 -20.20
N SER A 16 -18.21 16.29 -20.53
CA SER A 16 -17.02 15.93 -19.75
C SER A 16 -17.01 16.48 -18.32
N ALA A 17 -17.81 17.52 -18.03
CA ALA A 17 -17.96 18.06 -16.68
C ALA A 17 -18.77 17.16 -15.73
N ALA A 18 -19.61 16.26 -16.28
CA ALA A 18 -20.39 15.30 -15.51
C ALA A 18 -20.48 13.97 -16.28
N PRO A 19 -19.40 13.20 -16.38
CA PRO A 19 -19.44 11.91 -17.03
C PRO A 19 -20.27 10.92 -16.23
N CYS A 20 -21.07 10.08 -16.89
CA CYS A 20 -21.97 9.10 -16.26
C CYS A 20 -21.25 8.21 -15.26
N GLY A 21 -20.00 7.82 -15.57
CA GLY A 21 -19.18 6.97 -14.73
C GLY A 21 -18.77 7.58 -13.38
N SER A 22 -18.85 8.91 -13.22
CA SER A 22 -18.55 9.55 -11.92
C SER A 22 -19.56 9.14 -10.83
N CYS A 23 -20.83 8.99 -11.19
CA CYS A 23 -21.89 8.58 -10.27
C CYS A 23 -22.23 7.08 -10.42
N HIS A 24 -22.35 6.59 -11.66
CA HIS A 24 -22.75 5.20 -11.92
C HIS A 24 -21.59 4.21 -11.88
N GLY A 25 -20.33 4.66 -11.71
CA GLY A 25 -19.16 3.81 -11.77
C GLY A 25 -18.77 3.42 -13.20
N PRO A 26 -17.53 2.95 -13.43
CA PRO A 26 -17.09 2.48 -14.74
C PRO A 26 -17.79 1.18 -15.18
N ASP A 27 -18.33 0.43 -14.22
CA ASP A 27 -19.07 -0.81 -14.38
C ASP A 27 -20.60 -0.61 -14.50
N GLY A 28 -21.08 0.61 -14.35
CA GLY A 28 -22.49 0.95 -14.42
C GLY A 28 -23.33 0.50 -13.21
N LEU A 29 -22.71 0.05 -12.11
CA LEU A 29 -23.43 -0.52 -10.95
C LEU A 29 -23.86 0.52 -9.90
N GLY A 30 -23.43 1.76 -10.04
CA GLY A 30 -23.70 2.85 -9.11
C GLY A 30 -22.72 2.93 -7.94
N ARG A 31 -22.42 4.16 -7.52
CA ARG A 31 -21.58 4.43 -6.34
C ARG A 31 -22.33 5.38 -5.41
N PRO A 32 -22.74 4.94 -4.21
CA PRO A 32 -23.33 5.83 -3.23
C PRO A 32 -22.31 6.88 -2.78
N GLU A 33 -22.67 8.16 -2.89
CA GLU A 33 -21.83 9.27 -2.46
C GLU A 33 -22.70 10.45 -1.99
N GLY A 34 -22.32 11.10 -0.90
CA GLY A 34 -22.97 12.32 -0.42
C GLY A 34 -24.48 12.17 -0.15
N GLY A 35 -24.96 10.99 0.22
CA GLY A 35 -26.39 10.72 0.42
C GLY A 35 -27.17 10.40 -0.85
N VAL A 36 -26.52 10.43 -2.02
CA VAL A 36 -27.10 10.01 -3.31
C VAL A 36 -26.73 8.56 -3.57
N VAL A 37 -27.73 7.77 -3.99
CA VAL A 37 -27.56 6.36 -4.37
C VAL A 37 -27.87 6.22 -5.87
N PRO A 38 -26.87 6.37 -6.76
CA PRO A 38 -27.06 6.17 -8.19
C PRO A 38 -27.46 4.72 -8.46
N THR A 39 -28.43 4.54 -9.34
CA THR A 39 -28.93 3.20 -9.70
C THR A 39 -27.98 2.50 -10.66
N GLU A 40 -28.04 1.17 -10.69
CA GLU A 40 -27.43 0.36 -11.73
C GLU A 40 -27.99 0.74 -13.11
N ILE A 41 -27.08 0.95 -14.09
CA ILE A 41 -27.40 1.33 -15.47
C ILE A 41 -26.91 0.31 -16.50
N THR A 42 -26.53 -0.90 -16.09
CA THR A 42 -26.31 -1.99 -17.05
C THR A 42 -27.58 -2.25 -17.85
N TRP A 43 -27.43 -2.62 -19.14
CA TRP A 43 -28.64 -2.88 -19.95
C TRP A 43 -29.48 -4.01 -19.35
N GLY A 44 -28.83 -5.03 -18.80
CA GLY A 44 -29.55 -6.14 -18.13
C GLY A 44 -30.40 -5.67 -16.95
N ALA A 45 -29.93 -4.68 -16.19
CA ALA A 45 -30.72 -4.06 -15.13
C ALA A 45 -31.85 -3.19 -15.72
N LEU A 46 -31.50 -2.24 -16.57
CA LEU A 46 -32.47 -1.29 -17.15
C LEU A 46 -33.65 -1.98 -17.84
N SER A 47 -33.40 -3.09 -18.56
CA SER A 47 -34.40 -3.81 -19.35
C SER A 47 -35.09 -4.98 -18.63
N ARG A 48 -35.00 -5.05 -17.29
CA ARG A 48 -35.68 -6.11 -16.50
C ARG A 48 -37.17 -6.11 -16.76
N PRO A 49 -37.77 -7.22 -17.22
CA PRO A 49 -39.17 -7.26 -17.69
C PRO A 49 -40.18 -6.95 -16.58
N TYR A 50 -39.81 -7.13 -15.32
CA TYR A 50 -40.68 -6.79 -14.17
C TYR A 50 -40.49 -5.35 -13.66
N GLY A 51 -39.64 -4.56 -14.33
CA GLY A 51 -39.37 -3.16 -13.95
C GLY A 51 -38.53 -3.00 -12.69
N HIS A 52 -38.67 -1.83 -12.06
CA HIS A 52 -37.90 -1.43 -10.92
C HIS A 52 -38.72 -0.81 -9.80
N ASP A 53 -38.42 -1.22 -8.57
CA ASP A 53 -38.85 -0.56 -7.33
C ASP A 53 -37.65 0.13 -6.68
N HIS A 54 -37.72 1.43 -6.44
CA HIS A 54 -36.64 2.22 -5.83
C HIS A 54 -36.96 2.50 -4.36
N PRO A 55 -35.89 2.66 -3.51
CA PRO A 55 -36.06 2.94 -2.08
C PRO A 55 -36.93 4.15 -1.76
N GLY A 56 -37.01 5.13 -2.66
CA GLY A 56 -37.88 6.31 -2.56
C GLY A 56 -39.35 6.09 -2.97
N GLY A 57 -39.76 4.83 -3.21
CA GLY A 57 -41.10 4.48 -3.62
C GLY A 57 -41.42 4.71 -5.10
N ARG A 58 -40.46 5.21 -5.88
CA ARG A 58 -40.62 5.34 -7.34
C ARG A 58 -40.62 3.96 -8.00
N ARG A 59 -41.61 3.73 -8.87
CA ARG A 59 -41.77 2.48 -9.64
C ARG A 59 -41.87 2.78 -11.10
N HIS A 60 -41.28 1.96 -11.95
CA HIS A 60 -41.40 2.08 -13.39
C HIS A 60 -41.20 0.73 -14.10
N PRO A 61 -41.79 0.49 -15.31
CA PRO A 61 -41.50 -0.68 -16.11
C PRO A 61 -40.06 -0.66 -16.66
N ALA A 62 -39.70 -1.71 -17.40
CA ALA A 62 -38.42 -1.80 -18.08
C ALA A 62 -38.15 -0.58 -18.97
N PHE A 63 -36.88 -0.18 -19.03
CA PHE A 63 -36.42 0.76 -20.04
C PHE A 63 -36.29 0.08 -21.41
N ASP A 64 -36.66 0.82 -22.43
CA ASP A 64 -36.24 0.61 -23.81
C ASP A 64 -35.35 1.77 -24.28
N GLU A 65 -34.83 1.73 -25.50
CA GLU A 65 -33.95 2.77 -26.03
C GLU A 65 -34.62 4.15 -26.10
N ARG A 66 -35.95 4.20 -26.36
CA ARG A 66 -36.75 5.43 -26.42
C ARG A 66 -36.93 6.05 -25.02
N SER A 67 -37.31 5.25 -24.05
CA SER A 67 -37.52 5.70 -22.68
C SER A 67 -36.19 6.07 -22.00
N LEU A 68 -35.08 5.40 -22.36
CA LEU A 68 -33.74 5.82 -21.91
C LEU A 68 -33.36 7.19 -22.51
N ALA A 69 -33.67 7.43 -23.79
CA ALA A 69 -33.46 8.74 -24.39
C ALA A 69 -34.20 9.86 -23.64
N ARG A 70 -35.45 9.62 -23.26
CA ARG A 70 -36.28 10.54 -22.46
C ARG A 70 -35.66 10.75 -21.08
N ALA A 71 -35.23 9.68 -20.41
CA ALA A 71 -34.58 9.80 -19.10
C ALA A 71 -33.35 10.68 -19.13
N LEU A 72 -32.50 10.51 -20.14
CA LEU A 72 -31.27 11.31 -20.27
C LEU A 72 -31.54 12.77 -20.68
N ARG A 73 -32.49 13.02 -21.58
CA ARG A 73 -32.78 14.34 -22.12
C ARG A 73 -33.76 15.15 -21.26
N GLU A 74 -34.82 14.51 -20.77
CA GLU A 74 -35.95 15.16 -20.11
C GLU A 74 -35.96 14.89 -18.59
N GLY A 75 -35.28 13.82 -18.15
CA GLY A 75 -35.24 13.43 -16.74
C GLY A 75 -36.52 12.77 -16.25
N VAL A 76 -37.15 11.96 -17.09
CA VAL A 76 -38.34 11.19 -16.73
C VAL A 76 -38.12 9.70 -17.01
N ASP A 77 -38.58 8.84 -16.12
CA ASP A 77 -38.48 7.39 -16.25
C ASP A 77 -39.57 6.84 -17.22
N PRO A 78 -39.59 5.53 -17.51
CA PRO A 78 -40.59 4.94 -18.40
C PRO A 78 -42.06 5.12 -17.96
N ALA A 79 -42.31 5.28 -16.65
CA ALA A 79 -43.64 5.58 -16.11
C ALA A 79 -43.98 7.07 -16.11
N GLY A 80 -43.04 7.96 -16.50
CA GLY A 80 -43.23 9.41 -16.48
C GLY A 80 -42.88 10.06 -15.15
N ASN A 81 -42.34 9.32 -14.19
CA ASN A 81 -41.89 9.91 -12.92
C ASN A 81 -40.59 10.74 -13.12
N PRO A 82 -40.45 11.89 -12.45
CA PRO A 82 -39.24 12.68 -12.53
C PRO A 82 -38.07 11.93 -11.88
N LEU A 83 -36.91 11.95 -12.54
CA LEU A 83 -35.64 11.52 -11.96
C LEU A 83 -35.14 12.59 -11.01
N ASP A 84 -34.30 12.18 -10.06
CA ASP A 84 -33.64 13.08 -9.12
C ASP A 84 -32.95 14.23 -9.86
N PRO A 85 -33.10 15.48 -9.42
CA PRO A 85 -32.44 16.64 -10.01
C PRO A 85 -30.90 16.56 -10.01
N VAL A 86 -30.29 15.78 -9.12
CA VAL A 86 -28.86 15.51 -9.09
C VAL A 86 -28.39 14.76 -10.33
N MET A 87 -29.24 13.88 -10.90
CA MET A 87 -28.90 13.27 -12.17
C MET A 87 -28.93 14.32 -13.28
N PRO A 88 -27.81 14.57 -14.00
CA PRO A 88 -27.75 15.59 -15.05
C PRO A 88 -28.67 15.28 -16.25
N ARG A 89 -28.95 16.30 -17.04
CA ARG A 89 -29.69 16.19 -18.32
C ARG A 89 -28.73 16.41 -19.47
N TYR A 90 -28.74 15.50 -20.43
CA TYR A 90 -27.78 15.50 -21.54
C TYR A 90 -28.47 15.84 -22.87
N ALA A 91 -27.94 16.83 -23.57
CA ALA A 91 -28.30 17.07 -24.99
C ALA A 91 -27.49 16.11 -25.87
N ILE A 92 -27.90 14.85 -25.87
CA ILE A 92 -27.23 13.78 -26.59
C ILE A 92 -27.91 13.53 -27.95
N PRO A 93 -27.20 13.56 -29.09
CA PRO A 93 -27.71 13.19 -30.41
C PRO A 93 -28.11 11.70 -30.50
N ASP A 94 -29.02 11.36 -31.40
CA ASP A 94 -29.47 9.98 -31.55
C ASP A 94 -28.35 9.00 -31.95
N ALA A 95 -27.39 9.45 -32.72
CA ALA A 95 -26.23 8.63 -33.09
C ALA A 95 -25.39 8.24 -31.85
N ASP A 96 -25.12 9.23 -30.99
CA ASP A 96 -24.35 9.04 -29.77
C ASP A 96 -25.15 8.22 -28.72
N LEU A 97 -26.49 8.43 -28.69
CA LEU A 97 -27.36 7.60 -27.87
C LEU A 97 -27.32 6.13 -28.25
N ARG A 98 -27.32 5.82 -29.55
CA ARG A 98 -27.19 4.41 -30.02
C ARG A 98 -25.84 3.82 -29.59
N SER A 99 -24.77 4.59 -29.68
CA SER A 99 -23.44 4.18 -29.20
C SER A 99 -23.43 3.94 -27.69
N LEU A 100 -24.07 4.82 -26.91
CA LEU A 100 -24.21 4.65 -25.48
C LEU A 100 -25.01 3.39 -25.13
N VAL A 101 -26.14 3.13 -25.81
CA VAL A 101 -26.93 1.91 -25.61
C VAL A 101 -26.12 0.66 -25.94
N ALA A 102 -25.36 0.68 -27.04
CA ALA A 102 -24.48 -0.43 -27.40
C ALA A 102 -23.43 -0.68 -26.31
N TYR A 103 -22.87 0.38 -25.73
CA TYR A 103 -21.95 0.29 -24.62
C TYR A 103 -22.62 -0.26 -23.34
N LEU A 104 -23.79 0.25 -22.96
CA LEU A 104 -24.52 -0.23 -21.78
C LEU A 104 -24.91 -1.72 -21.88
N LYS A 105 -25.05 -2.26 -23.09
CA LYS A 105 -25.29 -3.70 -23.33
C LYS A 105 -24.10 -4.59 -23.04
N VAL A 106 -22.90 -4.01 -22.89
CA VAL A 106 -21.67 -4.76 -22.67
C VAL A 106 -20.86 -4.27 -21.46
N VAL A 107 -21.26 -3.16 -20.83
CA VAL A 107 -20.53 -2.54 -19.73
C VAL A 107 -20.28 -3.48 -18.55
N ASP A 108 -21.22 -4.39 -18.28
CA ASP A 108 -21.12 -5.44 -17.27
C ASP A 108 -20.23 -6.62 -17.69
N ARG A 109 -19.86 -6.69 -18.96
CA ARG A 109 -19.01 -7.72 -19.57
C ARG A 109 -17.64 -7.19 -19.98
N ASP A 110 -17.47 -5.88 -19.99
CA ASP A 110 -16.18 -5.23 -20.21
C ASP A 110 -15.37 -5.32 -18.92
N LEU A 111 -14.87 -6.54 -18.67
CA LEU A 111 -14.13 -6.85 -17.46
C LEU A 111 -12.71 -6.28 -17.55
N ASP A 112 -12.22 -5.76 -16.42
CA ASP A 112 -10.81 -5.39 -16.31
C ASP A 112 -9.88 -6.52 -16.73
N PRO A 113 -8.70 -6.19 -17.29
CA PRO A 113 -7.71 -7.19 -17.63
C PRO A 113 -7.42 -8.14 -16.46
N GLY A 114 -7.25 -9.42 -16.77
CA GLY A 114 -6.95 -10.48 -15.78
C GLY A 114 -8.17 -11.11 -15.12
N ILE A 115 -9.39 -10.59 -15.35
CA ILE A 115 -10.62 -11.18 -14.84
C ILE A 115 -11.17 -12.19 -15.84
N GLY A 116 -11.15 -13.47 -15.48
CA GLY A 116 -11.82 -14.55 -16.22
C GLY A 116 -13.08 -15.04 -15.50
N ALA A 117 -13.81 -15.97 -16.13
CA ALA A 117 -15.02 -16.56 -15.56
C ALA A 117 -14.72 -17.34 -14.27
N THR A 118 -13.62 -18.09 -14.24
CA THR A 118 -13.22 -18.99 -13.15
C THR A 118 -11.82 -18.71 -12.59
N VAL A 119 -11.10 -17.75 -13.18
CA VAL A 119 -9.72 -17.42 -12.83
C VAL A 119 -9.56 -15.92 -12.72
N LEU A 120 -8.76 -15.49 -11.75
CA LEU A 120 -8.29 -14.12 -11.60
C LEU A 120 -6.75 -14.13 -11.64
N ARG A 121 -6.16 -13.46 -12.64
CA ARG A 121 -4.70 -13.41 -12.84
C ARG A 121 -4.09 -12.27 -12.03
N VAL A 122 -3.15 -12.62 -11.16
CA VAL A 122 -2.45 -11.67 -10.26
C VAL A 122 -0.95 -11.75 -10.52
N GLY A 123 -0.33 -10.61 -10.82
CA GLY A 123 1.08 -10.52 -11.13
C GLY A 123 1.96 -10.41 -9.88
N VAL A 124 3.13 -11.04 -9.91
CA VAL A 124 4.13 -10.95 -8.84
C VAL A 124 5.51 -10.74 -9.46
N VAL A 125 6.19 -9.65 -9.12
CA VAL A 125 7.58 -9.37 -9.55
C VAL A 125 8.52 -9.79 -8.45
N LEU A 126 9.40 -10.76 -8.71
CA LEU A 126 10.33 -11.31 -7.71
C LEU A 126 11.71 -11.54 -8.31
N PRO A 127 12.78 -11.31 -7.53
CA PRO A 127 14.13 -11.70 -7.97
C PRO A 127 14.22 -13.23 -8.06
N ASP A 128 14.66 -13.73 -9.21
CA ASP A 128 14.90 -15.16 -9.46
C ASP A 128 16.38 -15.49 -9.72
N ARG A 129 17.23 -14.46 -9.79
CA ARG A 129 18.68 -14.52 -9.97
C ARG A 129 19.39 -13.57 -9.02
N GLY A 130 20.72 -13.69 -8.94
CA GLY A 130 21.55 -12.80 -8.13
C GLY A 130 21.41 -13.00 -6.62
N ALA A 131 21.88 -12.04 -5.85
CA ALA A 131 21.96 -12.11 -4.38
C ALA A 131 20.61 -12.20 -3.67
N LEU A 132 19.54 -11.77 -4.30
CA LEU A 132 18.18 -11.72 -3.74
C LEU A 132 17.31 -12.91 -4.19
N ALA A 133 17.80 -13.82 -5.02
CA ALA A 133 17.03 -14.93 -5.56
C ALA A 133 16.37 -15.81 -4.48
N GLU A 134 17.06 -16.03 -3.36
CA GLU A 134 16.52 -16.85 -2.26
C GLU A 134 15.35 -16.15 -1.55
N VAL A 135 15.37 -14.83 -1.47
CA VAL A 135 14.23 -14.03 -0.95
C VAL A 135 13.03 -14.22 -1.88
N GLY A 136 13.25 -14.05 -3.18
CA GLY A 136 12.20 -14.23 -4.20
C GLY A 136 11.63 -15.65 -4.22
N LEU A 137 12.48 -16.66 -4.13
CA LEU A 137 12.05 -18.07 -4.03
C LEU A 137 11.18 -18.31 -2.80
N GLY A 138 11.58 -17.78 -1.64
CA GLY A 138 10.82 -17.91 -0.39
C GLY A 138 9.43 -17.26 -0.49
N MET A 139 9.36 -16.03 -1.02
CA MET A 139 8.10 -15.32 -1.25
C MET A 139 7.20 -16.07 -2.23
N ARG A 140 7.74 -16.47 -3.39
CA ARG A 140 7.00 -17.27 -4.39
C ARG A 140 6.40 -18.53 -3.79
N SER A 141 7.19 -19.28 -3.00
CA SER A 141 6.77 -20.55 -2.42
C SER A 141 5.60 -20.40 -1.45
N VAL A 142 5.62 -19.38 -0.57
CA VAL A 142 4.52 -19.15 0.38
C VAL A 142 3.28 -18.61 -0.32
N LEU A 143 3.43 -17.72 -1.32
CA LEU A 143 2.31 -17.21 -2.12
C LEU A 143 1.62 -18.32 -2.90
N GLN A 144 2.39 -19.21 -3.57
CA GLN A 144 1.83 -20.31 -4.32
C GLN A 144 1.06 -21.27 -3.41
N ALA A 145 1.67 -21.67 -2.27
CA ALA A 145 1.00 -22.53 -1.31
C ALA A 145 -0.31 -21.94 -0.76
N ARG A 146 -0.36 -20.61 -0.60
CA ARG A 146 -1.58 -19.90 -0.16
C ARG A 146 -2.64 -19.87 -1.27
N ALA A 147 -2.22 -19.62 -2.52
CA ALA A 147 -3.12 -19.65 -3.69
C ALA A 147 -3.71 -21.05 -3.91
N ASP A 148 -2.90 -22.11 -3.77
CA ASP A 148 -3.35 -23.51 -3.88
C ASP A 148 -4.37 -23.85 -2.78
N ALA A 149 -4.10 -23.43 -1.54
CA ALA A 149 -5.02 -23.65 -0.42
C ALA A 149 -6.35 -22.90 -0.63
N LEU A 150 -6.28 -21.64 -1.12
CA LEU A 150 -7.48 -20.86 -1.47
C LEU A 150 -8.27 -21.53 -2.61
N ALA A 151 -7.59 -22.02 -3.65
CA ALA A 151 -8.24 -22.72 -4.76
C ALA A 151 -8.93 -24.02 -4.29
N ALA A 152 -8.31 -24.78 -3.39
CA ALA A 152 -8.91 -25.98 -2.78
C ALA A 152 -10.15 -25.64 -1.94
N ALA A 153 -10.21 -24.43 -1.33
CA ALA A 153 -11.36 -23.93 -0.59
C ALA A 153 -12.44 -23.29 -1.48
N GLY A 154 -12.35 -23.38 -2.82
CA GLY A 154 -13.33 -22.84 -3.77
C GLY A 154 -12.98 -21.44 -4.33
N GLY A 155 -11.83 -20.89 -4.00
CA GLY A 155 -11.35 -19.60 -4.50
C GLY A 155 -12.05 -18.38 -3.85
N VAL A 156 -12.02 -17.26 -4.55
CA VAL A 156 -12.71 -16.02 -4.15
C VAL A 156 -13.84 -15.72 -5.14
N ASN A 157 -15.05 -15.58 -4.66
CA ASN A 157 -16.22 -15.30 -5.48
C ASN A 157 -16.37 -16.26 -6.68
N GLY A 158 -15.96 -17.54 -6.53
CA GLY A 158 -16.00 -18.58 -7.56
C GLY A 158 -14.82 -18.54 -8.55
N ARG A 159 -13.77 -17.74 -8.28
CA ARG A 159 -12.56 -17.65 -9.10
C ARG A 159 -11.34 -18.13 -8.33
N LYS A 160 -10.47 -18.89 -8.99
CA LYS A 160 -9.13 -19.23 -8.49
C LYS A 160 -8.20 -18.04 -8.72
N LEU A 161 -7.28 -17.79 -7.79
CA LEU A 161 -6.16 -16.87 -8.01
C LEU A 161 -5.05 -17.60 -8.76
N GLU A 162 -4.72 -17.13 -9.96
CA GLU A 162 -3.58 -17.57 -10.75
C GLU A 162 -2.44 -16.55 -10.56
N LEU A 163 -1.35 -16.99 -9.96
CA LEU A 163 -0.15 -16.16 -9.77
C LEU A 163 0.72 -16.20 -11.01
N VAL A 164 0.86 -15.07 -11.69
CA VAL A 164 1.74 -14.89 -12.84
C VAL A 164 3.03 -14.25 -12.34
N VAL A 165 4.08 -15.07 -12.17
CA VAL A 165 5.35 -14.62 -11.60
C VAL A 165 6.27 -14.14 -12.73
N ALA A 166 6.76 -12.92 -12.63
CA ALA A 166 7.82 -12.38 -13.47
C ALA A 166 9.11 -12.31 -12.67
N GLY A 167 10.08 -13.14 -13.08
CA GLY A 167 11.43 -13.11 -12.54
C GLY A 167 12.25 -11.96 -13.12
N TYR A 168 13.18 -11.42 -12.33
CA TYR A 168 14.14 -10.42 -12.75
C TYR A 168 15.49 -10.62 -12.02
N ASP A 169 16.56 -10.06 -12.56
CA ASP A 169 17.84 -9.91 -11.85
C ASP A 169 17.80 -8.67 -10.93
N SER A 170 18.91 -8.24 -10.39
CA SER A 170 18.98 -7.19 -9.37
C SER A 170 18.97 -5.75 -9.89
N ASP A 171 18.86 -5.51 -11.21
CA ASP A 171 18.86 -4.16 -11.75
C ASP A 171 17.44 -3.55 -11.91
N ALA A 172 17.41 -2.21 -12.01
CA ALA A 172 16.17 -1.46 -12.08
C ALA A 172 15.43 -1.64 -13.41
N GLU A 173 16.16 -1.79 -14.53
CA GLU A 173 15.57 -1.90 -15.86
C GLU A 173 14.88 -3.24 -16.06
N ASP A 174 15.53 -4.33 -15.64
CA ASP A 174 14.97 -5.68 -15.71
C ASP A 174 13.73 -5.82 -14.79
N GLY A 175 13.78 -5.23 -13.58
CA GLY A 175 12.63 -5.20 -12.67
C GLY A 175 11.43 -4.42 -13.23
N ARG A 176 11.69 -3.27 -13.86
CA ARG A 176 10.67 -2.49 -14.57
C ARG A 176 10.08 -3.25 -15.74
N ALA A 177 10.93 -3.84 -16.59
CA ALA A 177 10.49 -4.64 -17.73
C ALA A 177 9.66 -5.86 -17.32
N ALA A 178 9.99 -6.51 -16.20
CA ALA A 178 9.21 -7.59 -15.62
C ALA A 178 7.80 -7.13 -15.24
N ALA A 179 7.67 -5.98 -14.59
CA ALA A 179 6.37 -5.40 -14.22
C ALA A 179 5.55 -5.00 -15.46
N GLU A 180 6.17 -4.33 -16.44
CA GLU A 180 5.52 -3.95 -17.69
C GLU A 180 5.01 -5.18 -18.47
N ARG A 181 5.76 -6.28 -18.47
CA ARG A 181 5.33 -7.55 -19.07
C ARG A 181 4.05 -8.06 -18.40
N LEU A 182 4.00 -8.07 -17.06
CA LEU A 182 2.81 -8.50 -16.31
C LEU A 182 1.60 -7.65 -16.61
N VAL A 183 1.76 -6.32 -16.62
CA VAL A 183 0.65 -5.38 -16.78
C VAL A 183 0.17 -5.34 -18.25
N ARG A 184 1.08 -5.15 -19.20
CA ARG A 184 0.72 -4.87 -20.60
C ARG A 184 0.55 -6.11 -21.47
N ARG A 185 1.37 -7.17 -21.25
CA ARG A 185 1.32 -8.40 -22.07
C ARG A 185 0.50 -9.49 -21.42
N GLU A 186 0.79 -9.81 -20.16
CA GLU A 186 0.06 -10.82 -19.40
C GLU A 186 -1.30 -10.31 -18.92
N ARG A 187 -1.49 -8.98 -18.93
CA ARG A 187 -2.75 -8.30 -18.62
C ARG A 187 -3.31 -8.75 -17.26
N VAL A 188 -2.47 -8.74 -16.21
CA VAL A 188 -2.88 -9.12 -14.86
C VAL A 188 -3.86 -8.09 -14.28
N PHE A 189 -4.74 -8.54 -13.40
CA PHE A 189 -5.73 -7.71 -12.73
C PHE A 189 -5.10 -6.78 -11.69
N ALA A 190 -4.20 -7.31 -10.88
CA ALA A 190 -3.49 -6.61 -9.82
C ALA A 190 -2.05 -7.12 -9.71
N LEU A 191 -1.17 -6.34 -9.10
CA LEU A 191 0.16 -6.75 -8.66
C LEU A 191 0.11 -7.04 -7.15
N LEU A 192 0.77 -8.11 -6.72
CA LEU A 192 0.78 -8.59 -5.34
C LEU A 192 2.19 -8.77 -4.82
N SER A 193 2.48 -8.22 -3.65
CA SER A 193 3.65 -8.56 -2.83
C SER A 193 4.97 -8.66 -3.61
N GLY A 194 5.17 -7.81 -4.62
CA GLY A 194 6.41 -7.76 -5.37
C GLY A 194 7.59 -7.35 -4.49
N PHE A 195 8.80 -7.82 -4.85
CA PHE A 195 10.05 -7.38 -4.23
C PHE A 195 11.04 -7.03 -5.32
N ALA A 196 11.22 -5.75 -5.57
CA ALA A 196 12.10 -5.23 -6.62
C ALA A 196 12.78 -3.92 -6.17
N PRO A 197 13.69 -3.98 -5.18
CA PRO A 197 14.21 -2.78 -4.49
C PRO A 197 14.84 -1.73 -5.42
N ALA A 198 15.41 -2.13 -6.54
CA ALA A 198 15.97 -1.18 -7.52
C ALA A 198 14.90 -0.56 -8.45
N ALA A 199 13.73 -1.20 -8.61
CA ALA A 199 12.68 -0.80 -9.55
C ALA A 199 11.38 -0.30 -8.86
N GLU A 200 11.34 -0.19 -7.54
CA GLU A 200 10.13 0.11 -6.77
C GLU A 200 9.38 1.33 -7.30
N GLY A 201 10.06 2.48 -7.45
CA GLY A 201 9.41 3.71 -7.92
C GLY A 201 8.81 3.57 -9.33
N ALA A 202 9.52 2.89 -10.25
CA ALA A 202 9.01 2.66 -11.59
C ALA A 202 7.80 1.70 -11.60
N ILE A 203 7.74 0.73 -10.68
CA ILE A 203 6.60 -0.17 -10.54
C ILE A 203 5.40 0.57 -9.93
N GLU A 204 5.63 1.46 -8.95
CA GLU A 204 4.59 2.32 -8.39
C GLU A 204 4.00 3.27 -9.44
N GLU A 205 4.85 3.94 -10.24
CA GLU A 205 4.43 4.80 -11.34
C GLU A 205 3.64 4.01 -12.41
N LEU A 206 4.07 2.79 -12.74
CA LEU A 206 3.34 1.91 -13.65
C LEU A 206 1.97 1.54 -13.09
N ALA A 207 1.88 1.19 -11.81
CA ALA A 207 0.63 0.86 -11.13
C ALA A 207 -0.38 2.02 -11.19
N GLU A 208 0.08 3.24 -10.92
CA GLU A 208 -0.76 4.45 -11.01
C GLU A 208 -1.18 4.77 -12.45
N SER A 209 -0.23 4.81 -13.39
CA SER A 209 -0.50 5.19 -14.79
C SER A 209 -1.39 4.19 -15.52
N GLU A 210 -1.23 2.89 -15.27
CA GLU A 210 -2.03 1.81 -15.88
C GLU A 210 -3.25 1.44 -15.02
N ARG A 211 -3.46 2.14 -13.89
CA ARG A 211 -4.57 1.93 -12.95
C ARG A 211 -4.65 0.46 -12.48
N VAL A 212 -3.53 -0.12 -12.12
CA VAL A 212 -3.40 -1.51 -11.66
C VAL A 212 -3.13 -1.52 -10.15
N PRO A 213 -4.01 -2.09 -9.32
CA PRO A 213 -3.76 -2.16 -7.89
C PRO A 213 -2.46 -2.91 -7.57
N LEU A 214 -1.56 -2.27 -6.83
CA LEU A 214 -0.34 -2.86 -6.26
C LEU A 214 -0.56 -3.04 -4.75
N VAL A 215 -0.70 -4.29 -4.33
CA VAL A 215 -1.06 -4.63 -2.94
C VAL A 215 0.11 -5.25 -2.20
N GLY A 216 0.56 -4.57 -1.17
CA GLY A 216 1.58 -5.05 -0.24
C GLY A 216 2.95 -5.31 -0.84
N PRO A 217 3.53 -4.41 -1.66
CA PRO A 217 4.92 -4.58 -2.09
C PRO A 217 5.83 -4.69 -0.86
N PHE A 218 6.78 -5.62 -0.91
CA PHE A 218 7.79 -5.75 0.14
C PHE A 218 8.89 -4.73 -0.09
N THR A 219 8.84 -3.64 0.64
CA THR A 219 9.72 -2.49 0.48
C THR A 219 10.16 -1.92 1.82
N LEU A 220 11.36 -1.31 1.85
CA LEU A 220 11.84 -0.50 2.96
C LEU A 220 11.40 0.98 2.85
N PHE A 221 10.77 1.36 1.74
CA PHE A 221 10.49 2.74 1.39
C PHE A 221 8.99 3.02 1.24
N ALA A 222 8.17 2.14 1.82
CA ALA A 222 6.75 2.43 1.99
C ALA A 222 6.58 3.78 2.69
N ARG A 223 5.71 4.62 2.17
CA ARG A 223 5.50 5.97 2.69
C ARG A 223 4.05 6.40 2.56
N GLN A 224 3.62 7.19 3.52
CA GLN A 224 2.44 8.00 3.36
C GLN A 224 2.85 9.24 2.54
N ALA A 225 2.47 9.29 1.27
CA ALA A 225 2.87 10.35 0.33
C ALA A 225 1.74 11.36 0.10
N GLU A 226 2.10 12.56 -0.35
CA GLU A 226 1.19 13.53 -0.91
C GLU A 226 1.72 13.97 -2.30
N PRO A 227 0.91 13.85 -3.37
CA PRO A 227 -0.46 13.31 -3.36
C PRO A 227 -0.52 11.83 -2.98
N VAL A 228 -1.64 11.44 -2.36
CA VAL A 228 -1.87 10.03 -1.98
C VAL A 228 -2.03 9.19 -3.24
N PRO A 229 -1.25 8.10 -3.41
CA PRO A 229 -1.41 7.21 -4.56
C PRO A 229 -2.78 6.51 -4.52
N THR A 230 -3.41 6.33 -5.68
CA THR A 230 -4.74 5.71 -5.76
C THR A 230 -4.64 4.19 -5.74
N PHE A 231 -3.65 3.64 -6.43
CA PHE A 231 -3.55 2.20 -6.72
C PHE A 231 -2.47 1.46 -5.93
N VAL A 232 -1.71 2.15 -5.07
CA VAL A 232 -0.63 1.52 -4.28
C VAL A 232 -1.00 1.44 -2.81
N PHE A 233 -0.94 0.22 -2.24
CA PHE A 233 -1.29 -0.09 -0.84
C PHE A 233 -0.13 -0.78 -0.14
N PHE A 234 0.50 -0.12 0.81
CA PHE A 234 1.59 -0.65 1.61
C PHE A 234 1.06 -1.31 2.89
N LEU A 235 1.64 -2.44 3.29
CA LEU A 235 1.23 -3.12 4.52
C LEU A 235 1.65 -2.36 5.79
N GLN A 236 2.86 -1.81 5.78
CA GLN A 236 3.49 -1.19 6.95
C GLN A 236 4.42 -0.05 6.54
N GLY A 237 4.78 0.81 7.49
CA GLY A 237 5.67 1.95 7.26
C GLY A 237 7.09 1.53 6.90
N GLY A 238 7.76 2.37 6.13
CA GLY A 238 9.14 2.19 5.70
C GLY A 238 10.16 2.88 6.59
N LEU A 239 11.31 3.20 6.01
CA LEU A 239 12.42 3.85 6.71
C LEU A 239 12.04 5.26 7.22
N ARG A 240 11.21 5.98 6.47
CA ARG A 240 10.73 7.32 6.88
C ARG A 240 9.90 7.23 8.17
N GLU A 241 8.97 6.28 8.25
CA GLU A 241 8.13 6.08 9.43
C GLU A 241 8.94 5.56 10.62
N GLN A 242 9.92 4.67 10.39
CA GLN A 242 10.85 4.24 11.44
C GLN A 242 11.66 5.43 11.98
N ALA A 243 12.13 6.34 11.13
CA ALA A 243 12.84 7.53 11.53
C ALA A 243 11.96 8.49 12.35
N ARG A 244 10.69 8.68 11.95
CA ARG A 244 9.69 9.43 12.73
C ARG A 244 9.47 8.81 14.11
N LEU A 245 9.30 7.49 14.17
CA LEU A 245 9.11 6.76 15.41
C LEU A 245 10.29 6.93 16.37
N LEU A 246 11.53 6.85 15.86
CA LEU A 246 12.75 7.07 16.64
C LEU A 246 12.86 8.52 17.12
N ALA A 247 12.52 9.49 16.28
CA ALA A 247 12.50 10.89 16.65
C ALA A 247 11.51 11.17 17.79
N ALA A 248 10.28 10.63 17.66
CA ALA A 248 9.28 10.72 18.72
C ALA A 248 9.75 10.05 20.02
N HIS A 249 10.39 8.87 19.93
CA HIS A 249 10.93 8.15 21.08
C HIS A 249 12.06 8.96 21.78
N ALA A 250 12.95 9.58 21.01
CA ALA A 250 14.03 10.40 21.58
C ALA A 250 13.49 11.53 22.45
N VAL A 251 12.46 12.23 21.97
CA VAL A 251 11.88 13.37 22.69
C VAL A 251 10.99 12.93 23.84
N ARG A 252 10.04 12.01 23.58
CA ARG A 252 8.98 11.68 24.54
C ARG A 252 9.47 10.77 25.66
N ASP A 253 10.28 9.75 25.32
CA ASP A 253 10.68 8.71 26.26
C ASP A 253 12.09 8.92 26.82
N LEU A 254 13.04 9.29 25.95
CA LEU A 254 14.43 9.53 26.37
C LEU A 254 14.66 10.96 26.89
N ARG A 255 13.67 11.84 26.74
CA ARG A 255 13.71 13.24 27.21
C ARG A 255 14.88 14.06 26.64
N VAL A 256 15.29 13.75 25.41
CA VAL A 256 16.34 14.49 24.72
C VAL A 256 15.72 15.72 24.03
N GLU A 257 16.34 16.87 24.26
CA GLU A 257 15.94 18.10 23.57
C GLU A 257 16.20 17.97 22.06
N PRO A 258 15.24 18.37 21.18
CA PRO A 258 15.41 18.25 19.74
C PRO A 258 16.70 18.87 19.18
N ALA A 259 17.14 20.00 19.74
CA ALA A 259 18.38 20.68 19.35
C ALA A 259 19.65 19.86 19.65
N ARG A 260 19.56 18.84 20.50
CA ARG A 260 20.65 17.92 20.87
C ARG A 260 20.53 16.57 20.16
N ILE A 261 19.73 16.48 19.10
CA ILE A 261 19.57 15.30 18.26
C ILE A 261 20.28 15.57 16.93
N ALA A 262 21.17 14.66 16.52
CA ALA A 262 21.78 14.66 15.20
C ALA A 262 21.16 13.57 14.32
N ILE A 263 21.01 13.84 13.03
CA ILE A 263 20.46 12.90 12.05
C ILE A 263 21.50 12.66 10.94
N PRO A 264 22.51 11.84 11.20
CA PRO A 264 23.47 11.45 10.16
C PRO A 264 22.88 10.41 9.22
N HIS A 265 23.07 10.63 7.90
CA HIS A 265 22.58 9.73 6.88
C HIS A 265 23.47 9.74 5.62
N PRO A 266 23.48 8.65 4.82
CA PRO A 266 24.12 8.66 3.51
C PRO A 266 23.58 9.76 2.61
N ASP A 267 24.42 10.31 1.74
CA ASP A 267 24.01 11.24 0.68
C ASP A 267 23.28 10.46 -0.44
N ALA A 268 22.06 10.05 -0.12
CA ALA A 268 21.18 9.29 -1.01
C ALA A 268 19.74 9.77 -0.81
N SER A 269 18.98 9.90 -1.88
CA SER A 269 17.62 10.47 -1.89
C SER A 269 16.68 9.83 -0.87
N ARG A 270 16.69 8.50 -0.76
CA ARG A 270 15.84 7.76 0.18
C ARG A 270 16.22 7.92 1.65
N ALA A 271 17.52 8.01 1.94
CA ALA A 271 17.98 8.32 3.29
C ALA A 271 17.65 9.77 3.68
N ALA A 272 17.78 10.70 2.74
CA ALA A 272 17.38 12.09 2.92
C ALA A 272 15.88 12.24 3.19
N GLU A 273 15.03 11.45 2.51
CA GLU A 273 13.59 11.40 2.75
C GLU A 273 13.25 10.90 4.17
N ALA A 274 13.95 9.85 4.64
CA ALA A 274 13.79 9.37 6.00
C ALA A 274 14.24 10.42 7.04
N ALA A 275 15.37 11.11 6.78
CA ALA A 275 15.82 12.21 7.61
C ALA A 275 14.85 13.39 7.64
N ALA A 276 14.21 13.70 6.51
CA ALA A 276 13.15 14.70 6.45
C ALA A 276 11.94 14.33 7.32
N GLY A 277 11.51 13.06 7.29
CA GLY A 277 10.45 12.56 8.18
C GLY A 277 10.79 12.70 9.66
N ALA A 278 12.02 12.38 10.05
CA ALA A 278 12.48 12.59 11.42
C ALA A 278 12.48 14.07 11.82
N ARG A 279 12.94 14.97 10.93
CA ARG A 279 12.93 16.43 11.19
C ARG A 279 11.51 16.97 11.32
N GLU A 280 10.59 16.50 10.49
CA GLU A 280 9.16 16.84 10.58
C GLU A 280 8.58 16.47 11.95
N GLU A 281 8.87 15.25 12.44
CA GLU A 281 8.42 14.82 13.76
C GLU A 281 9.03 15.64 14.89
N LEU A 282 10.33 15.97 14.81
CA LEU A 282 10.99 16.84 15.75
C LEU A 282 10.49 18.28 15.68
N GLY A 283 10.12 18.76 14.50
CA GLY A 283 9.56 20.10 14.28
C GLY A 283 8.24 20.32 15.03
N LYS A 284 7.46 19.27 15.29
CA LYS A 284 6.26 19.33 16.16
C LYS A 284 6.59 19.79 17.58
N ALA A 285 7.84 19.63 18.02
CA ALA A 285 8.35 20.12 19.30
C ALA A 285 9.04 21.51 19.21
N GLY A 286 8.93 22.19 18.06
CA GLY A 286 9.36 23.59 17.88
C GLY A 286 10.83 23.82 17.59
N THR A 287 11.61 22.78 17.28
CA THR A 287 13.06 22.91 17.06
C THR A 287 13.55 22.00 15.93
N SER A 288 14.63 22.41 15.24
CA SER A 288 15.24 21.70 14.12
C SER A 288 16.50 20.92 14.59
N ALA A 289 16.58 19.65 14.21
CA ALA A 289 17.77 18.82 14.44
C ALA A 289 18.84 19.04 13.35
N ALA A 290 20.12 18.91 13.72
CA ALA A 290 21.22 19.02 12.78
C ALA A 290 21.31 17.78 11.88
N GLY A 291 21.39 18.00 10.55
CA GLY A 291 21.65 16.96 9.58
C GLY A 291 23.12 16.85 9.24
N PHE A 292 23.60 15.61 9.04
CA PHE A 292 24.95 15.33 8.58
C PHE A 292 24.89 14.28 7.48
N THR A 293 25.54 14.55 6.36
CA THR A 293 25.57 13.63 5.23
C THR A 293 26.98 13.11 4.99
N TRP A 294 27.08 11.92 4.43
CA TRP A 294 28.33 11.36 3.94
C TRP A 294 28.12 10.60 2.63
N SER A 295 29.19 10.56 1.83
CA SER A 295 29.24 9.75 0.62
C SER A 295 29.92 8.40 0.90
N GLY A 296 29.48 7.34 0.23
CA GLY A 296 30.04 6.00 0.39
C GLY A 296 29.38 5.14 1.46
N PRO A 297 29.92 3.95 1.75
CA PRO A 297 29.28 2.93 2.60
C PRO A 297 29.35 3.23 4.11
N VAL A 298 30.28 4.04 4.55
CA VAL A 298 30.50 4.36 5.97
C VAL A 298 30.69 5.87 6.17
N PRO A 299 30.29 6.42 7.34
CA PRO A 299 30.49 7.82 7.65
C PRO A 299 31.99 8.13 7.91
N ASP A 300 32.32 9.43 7.85
CA ASP A 300 33.63 9.94 8.24
C ASP A 300 33.99 9.52 9.69
N PRO A 301 35.14 8.93 9.93
CA PRO A 301 35.58 8.52 11.28
C PRO A 301 35.60 9.64 12.31
N VAL A 302 35.77 10.91 11.90
CA VAL A 302 35.77 12.07 12.80
C VAL A 302 34.35 12.55 13.18
N LEU A 303 33.31 12.03 12.54
CA LEU A 303 31.92 12.44 12.78
C LEU A 303 31.52 12.30 14.26
N PRO A 304 31.77 11.19 14.97
CA PRO A 304 31.40 11.06 16.37
C PRO A 304 32.04 12.14 17.25
N ALA A 305 33.33 12.46 17.05
CA ALA A 305 34.00 13.52 17.79
C ALA A 305 33.43 14.91 17.53
N ARG A 306 33.02 15.19 16.27
CA ARG A 306 32.33 16.44 15.90
C ARG A 306 30.99 16.57 16.61
N LEU A 307 30.19 15.49 16.67
CA LEU A 307 28.90 15.47 17.36
C LEU A 307 29.08 15.65 18.87
N ALA A 308 30.08 15.01 19.46
CA ALA A 308 30.41 15.19 20.87
C ALA A 308 30.72 16.65 21.19
N ALA A 309 31.56 17.32 20.38
CA ALA A 309 31.93 18.73 20.55
C ALA A 309 30.70 19.68 20.43
N GLN A 310 29.66 19.28 19.72
CA GLN A 310 28.40 20.02 19.59
C GLN A 310 27.39 19.73 20.72
N GLY A 311 27.73 18.86 21.67
CA GLY A 311 26.88 18.52 22.81
C GLY A 311 25.65 17.66 22.41
N VAL A 312 25.76 16.89 21.32
CA VAL A 312 24.72 15.97 20.89
C VAL A 312 24.50 14.89 21.95
N GLN A 313 23.25 14.58 22.24
CA GLN A 313 22.85 13.58 23.24
C GLN A 313 22.17 12.34 22.62
N ALA A 314 21.61 12.49 21.41
CA ALA A 314 21.07 11.38 20.65
C ALA A 314 21.45 11.48 19.18
N VAL A 315 21.77 10.34 18.58
CA VAL A 315 22.10 10.20 17.17
C VAL A 315 21.07 9.29 16.52
N LEU A 316 20.29 9.84 15.60
CA LEU A 316 19.36 9.10 14.77
C LEU A 316 20.08 8.69 13.49
N PHE A 317 20.69 7.51 13.51
CA PHE A 317 21.56 6.99 12.46
C PHE A 317 20.76 6.28 11.38
N LEU A 318 20.77 6.81 10.15
CA LEU A 318 20.00 6.28 9.01
C LEU A 318 20.90 5.56 7.97
N GLY A 319 21.98 4.95 8.42
CA GLY A 319 22.86 4.11 7.60
C GLY A 319 22.61 2.61 7.80
N GLY A 320 23.32 1.80 7.02
CA GLY A 320 23.29 0.33 7.15
C GLY A 320 24.26 -0.22 8.19
N ASP A 321 24.31 -1.56 8.30
CA ASP A 321 25.13 -2.29 9.29
C ASP A 321 26.59 -1.83 9.36
N ALA A 322 27.28 -1.78 8.22
CA ALA A 322 28.69 -1.38 8.17
C ALA A 322 28.92 0.06 8.65
N GLY A 323 28.00 0.97 8.28
CA GLY A 323 28.03 2.36 8.71
C GLY A 323 27.82 2.49 10.22
N LEU A 324 26.87 1.73 10.78
CA LEU A 324 26.61 1.72 12.22
C LEU A 324 27.82 1.18 13.02
N GLU A 325 28.43 0.09 12.55
CA GLU A 325 29.63 -0.47 13.17
C GLU A 325 30.80 0.51 13.15
N ALA A 326 30.99 1.21 12.02
CA ALA A 326 32.04 2.24 11.90
C ALA A 326 31.76 3.42 12.83
N PHE A 327 30.54 3.91 12.90
CA PHE A 327 30.11 4.98 13.76
C PHE A 327 30.32 4.62 15.25
N ALA A 328 29.85 3.43 15.68
CA ALA A 328 30.02 2.95 17.06
C ALA A 328 31.49 2.77 17.49
N ARG A 329 32.38 2.46 16.54
CA ARG A 329 33.83 2.43 16.80
C ARG A 329 34.37 3.83 17.06
N GLY A 330 34.01 4.79 16.23
CA GLY A 330 34.41 6.19 16.40
C GLY A 330 33.83 6.83 17.66
N GLU A 331 32.60 6.47 18.08
CA GLU A 331 32.04 6.88 19.38
C GLU A 331 32.91 6.48 20.55
N ARG A 332 33.39 5.24 20.56
CA ARG A 332 34.28 4.73 21.62
C ARG A 332 35.62 5.45 21.63
N GLU A 333 36.21 5.68 20.46
CA GLU A 333 37.49 6.38 20.31
C GLU A 333 37.40 7.86 20.77
N ALA A 334 36.27 8.50 20.51
CA ALA A 334 35.99 9.88 20.92
C ALA A 334 35.51 10.02 22.39
N GLY A 335 35.31 8.92 23.11
CA GLY A 335 34.71 8.95 24.46
C GLY A 335 33.28 9.49 24.45
N PHE A 336 32.61 9.43 23.32
CA PHE A 336 31.22 9.89 23.10
C PHE A 336 30.23 8.77 23.39
N ALA A 337 29.16 9.05 24.12
CA ALA A 337 28.20 8.04 24.54
C ALA A 337 26.72 8.55 24.44
N PRO A 338 26.24 8.87 23.24
CA PRO A 338 24.86 9.32 23.03
C PRO A 338 23.88 8.15 23.10
N TRP A 339 22.60 8.46 23.05
CA TRP A 339 21.62 7.48 22.59
C TRP A 339 21.83 7.23 21.09
N LEU A 340 21.97 5.96 20.71
CA LEU A 340 22.11 5.58 19.29
C LEU A 340 20.80 4.95 18.81
N LEU A 341 20.10 5.67 17.94
CA LEU A 341 18.78 5.33 17.44
C LEU A 341 18.90 4.95 15.97
N ALA A 342 18.46 3.76 15.56
CA ALA A 342 18.63 3.31 14.19
C ALA A 342 17.45 2.46 13.69
N SER A 343 17.33 2.32 12.38
CA SER A 343 16.39 1.37 11.79
C SER A 343 16.84 -0.06 12.07
N GLY A 344 15.99 -0.86 12.70
CA GLY A 344 16.27 -2.27 12.91
C GLY A 344 16.34 -3.03 11.58
N THR A 345 15.59 -2.61 10.58
CA THR A 345 15.58 -3.23 9.26
C THR A 345 16.93 -3.06 8.52
N LEU A 346 17.62 -1.94 8.73
CA LEU A 346 18.91 -1.64 8.08
C LEU A 346 20.13 -1.99 8.91
N SER A 347 20.02 -1.94 10.25
CA SER A 347 21.20 -1.84 11.12
C SER A 347 21.22 -2.87 12.26
N ALA A 348 20.32 -3.86 12.26
CA ALA A 348 20.22 -4.82 13.37
C ALA A 348 21.50 -5.64 13.57
N ARG A 349 22.16 -6.06 12.50
CA ARG A 349 23.42 -6.84 12.58
C ARG A 349 24.55 -5.97 13.09
N GLY A 350 24.68 -4.74 12.58
CA GLY A 350 25.64 -3.77 13.06
C GLY A 350 25.46 -3.49 14.55
N ALA A 351 24.20 -3.26 14.96
CA ALA A 351 23.85 -3.03 16.36
C ALA A 351 24.19 -4.23 17.27
N SER A 352 23.95 -5.46 16.83
CA SER A 352 24.27 -6.67 17.60
C SER A 352 25.78 -6.89 17.80
N ARG A 353 26.61 -6.37 16.89
CA ARG A 353 28.07 -6.46 16.93
C ARG A 353 28.73 -5.34 17.73
N THR A 354 27.96 -4.36 18.20
CA THR A 354 28.52 -3.29 19.03
C THR A 354 29.00 -3.83 20.38
N PRO A 355 30.03 -3.19 20.97
CA PRO A 355 30.51 -3.57 22.29
C PRO A 355 29.41 -3.53 23.37
N PRO A 356 29.44 -4.41 24.39
CA PRO A 356 28.44 -4.42 25.45
C PRO A 356 28.22 -3.06 26.14
N SER A 357 29.26 -2.24 26.26
CA SER A 357 29.20 -0.91 26.85
C SER A 357 28.29 0.08 26.11
N LEU A 358 28.04 -0.12 24.80
CA LEU A 358 27.16 0.73 24.00
C LEU A 358 25.75 0.19 23.88
N ARG A 359 25.56 -1.13 24.04
CA ARG A 359 24.25 -1.81 23.77
C ARG A 359 23.08 -1.20 24.54
N GLY A 360 23.27 -0.86 25.81
CA GLY A 360 22.24 -0.28 26.65
C GLY A 360 21.66 1.05 26.14
N ARG A 361 22.41 1.75 25.28
CA ARG A 361 22.01 3.03 24.67
C ARG A 361 21.50 2.90 23.23
N ILE A 362 21.42 1.68 22.70
CA ILE A 362 20.89 1.46 21.34
C ILE A 362 19.38 1.25 21.39
N ARG A 363 18.69 1.92 20.50
CA ARG A 363 17.25 1.71 20.23
C ARG A 363 17.06 1.50 18.74
N LEU A 364 16.32 0.46 18.39
CA LEU A 364 16.03 0.10 17.03
C LEU A 364 14.52 0.23 16.78
N ALA A 365 14.13 0.83 15.68
CA ALA A 365 12.74 0.83 15.24
C ALA A 365 12.49 -0.28 14.23
N TYR A 366 11.38 -0.98 14.39
CA TYR A 366 10.86 -1.96 13.45
C TYR A 366 9.42 -1.64 13.09
N PRO A 367 9.00 -1.83 11.84
CA PRO A 367 7.60 -1.62 11.44
C PRO A 367 6.67 -2.73 11.97
N SER A 368 7.22 -3.88 12.35
CA SER A 368 6.52 -5.01 12.96
C SER A 368 7.47 -5.79 13.86
N SER A 369 6.92 -6.54 14.80
CA SER A 369 7.66 -7.40 15.70
C SER A 369 6.97 -8.76 15.85
N PRO A 370 7.65 -9.81 16.33
CA PRO A 370 7.02 -11.09 16.60
C PRO A 370 5.83 -11.04 17.57
N SER A 371 5.74 -9.98 18.41
CA SER A 371 4.61 -9.77 19.31
C SER A 371 3.32 -9.33 18.58
N ASP A 372 3.40 -8.93 17.31
CA ASP A 372 2.23 -8.59 16.50
C ASP A 372 1.57 -9.84 15.90
N GLU A 373 2.24 -10.99 16.01
CA GLU A 373 1.76 -12.25 15.46
C GLU A 373 0.83 -12.96 16.44
N SER A 374 -0.31 -13.46 15.94
CA SER A 374 -1.12 -14.37 16.72
C SER A 374 -0.43 -15.73 16.85
N PRO A 375 -0.60 -16.46 17.98
CA PRO A 375 -0.02 -17.78 18.17
C PRO A 375 -0.38 -18.75 17.03
N GLU A 376 -1.60 -18.70 16.52
CA GLU A 376 -2.12 -19.56 15.46
C GLU A 376 -1.42 -19.24 14.11
N ALA A 377 -1.27 -17.97 13.78
CA ALA A 377 -0.61 -17.53 12.54
C ALA A 377 0.88 -17.84 12.59
N ALA A 378 1.55 -17.60 13.71
CA ALA A 378 2.95 -17.95 13.92
C ALA A 378 3.19 -19.46 13.76
N ALA A 379 2.37 -20.30 14.41
CA ALA A 379 2.43 -21.74 14.27
C ALA A 379 2.11 -22.22 12.83
N GLY A 380 1.12 -21.58 12.19
CA GLY A 380 0.78 -21.83 10.78
C GLY A 380 1.94 -21.54 9.84
N LEU A 381 2.59 -20.40 10.00
CA LEU A 381 3.78 -20.03 9.24
C LEU A 381 4.93 -21.00 9.48
N ALA A 382 5.19 -21.39 10.74
CA ALA A 382 6.25 -22.34 11.06
C ALA A 382 6.02 -23.69 10.36
N ARG A 383 4.80 -24.24 10.40
CA ARG A 383 4.43 -25.48 9.68
C ARG A 383 4.59 -25.33 8.15
N LEU A 384 4.13 -24.20 7.61
CA LEU A 384 4.25 -23.94 6.17
C LEU A 384 5.72 -23.90 5.73
N ARG A 385 6.55 -23.18 6.47
CA ARG A 385 8.00 -23.06 6.19
C ARG A 385 8.71 -24.40 6.29
N ALA A 386 8.43 -25.20 7.33
CA ALA A 386 8.98 -26.55 7.48
C ALA A 386 8.61 -27.43 6.30
N ARG A 387 7.35 -27.42 5.87
CA ARG A 387 6.87 -28.18 4.69
C ARG A 387 7.55 -27.77 3.39
N LEU A 388 7.85 -26.46 3.24
CA LEU A 388 8.49 -25.91 2.04
C LEU A 388 10.02 -25.88 2.11
N GLY A 389 10.64 -26.29 3.22
CA GLY A 389 12.09 -26.26 3.41
C GLY A 389 12.69 -24.85 3.43
N LEU A 390 11.95 -23.84 3.89
CA LEU A 390 12.38 -22.44 3.84
C LEU A 390 13.23 -22.07 5.05
N ALA A 391 14.34 -21.36 4.77
CA ALA A 391 15.27 -20.87 5.79
C ALA A 391 14.71 -19.73 6.64
N ASP A 392 15.15 -19.61 7.91
CA ASP A 392 14.70 -18.59 8.85
C ASP A 392 15.13 -17.19 8.46
N ARG A 393 16.25 -17.05 7.81
CA ARG A 393 16.86 -15.74 7.49
C ARG A 393 15.99 -14.80 6.63
N ASN A 394 15.04 -15.34 5.87
CA ASN A 394 14.17 -14.57 4.98
C ASN A 394 12.72 -14.52 5.51
N ARG A 395 12.51 -14.69 6.82
CA ARG A 395 11.18 -14.79 7.43
C ARG A 395 10.34 -13.52 7.20
N ALA A 396 10.94 -12.34 7.32
CA ALA A 396 10.21 -11.07 7.18
C ALA A 396 9.52 -10.91 5.81
N SER A 397 10.21 -11.29 4.71
CA SER A 397 9.63 -11.26 3.37
C SER A 397 8.51 -12.27 3.17
N GLN A 398 8.61 -13.44 3.82
CA GLN A 398 7.55 -14.47 3.78
C GLN A 398 6.31 -14.02 4.56
N VAL A 399 6.49 -13.38 5.71
CA VAL A 399 5.42 -12.77 6.52
C VAL A 399 4.71 -11.69 5.70
N ALA A 400 5.47 -10.77 5.10
CA ALA A 400 4.92 -9.71 4.27
C ALA A 400 4.13 -10.26 3.06
N ALA A 401 4.67 -11.30 2.40
CA ALA A 401 4.00 -11.94 1.26
C ALA A 401 2.65 -12.56 1.66
N LEU A 402 2.60 -13.27 2.79
CA LEU A 402 1.37 -13.87 3.29
C LEU A 402 0.35 -12.81 3.72
N ALA A 403 0.79 -11.77 4.44
CA ALA A 403 -0.08 -10.68 4.85
C ALA A 403 -0.64 -9.92 3.64
N ALA A 404 0.18 -9.65 2.61
CA ALA A 404 -0.28 -9.05 1.37
C ALA A 404 -1.34 -9.91 0.66
N PHE A 405 -1.12 -11.22 0.63
CA PHE A 405 -2.09 -12.17 0.07
C PHE A 405 -3.42 -12.11 0.82
N ASP A 406 -3.41 -12.13 2.15
CA ASP A 406 -4.62 -12.09 2.96
C ASP A 406 -5.37 -10.76 2.81
N VAL A 407 -4.66 -9.63 2.71
CA VAL A 407 -5.22 -8.30 2.42
C VAL A 407 -5.87 -8.27 1.02
N LEU A 408 -5.19 -8.78 -0.01
CA LEU A 408 -5.75 -8.86 -1.35
C LEU A 408 -7.03 -9.72 -1.37
N VAL A 409 -6.99 -10.90 -0.77
CA VAL A 409 -8.12 -11.83 -0.72
C VAL A 409 -9.31 -11.20 -0.01
N GLU A 410 -9.10 -10.48 1.08
CA GLU A 410 -10.17 -9.77 1.78
C GLU A 410 -10.75 -8.63 0.93
N GLY A 411 -9.90 -7.84 0.27
CA GLY A 411 -10.34 -6.82 -0.67
C GLY A 411 -11.20 -7.41 -1.80
N LEU A 412 -10.79 -8.54 -2.38
CA LEU A 412 -11.53 -9.25 -3.41
C LEU A 412 -12.88 -9.81 -2.90
N ARG A 413 -12.93 -10.33 -1.67
CA ARG A 413 -14.18 -10.81 -1.05
C ARG A 413 -15.19 -9.68 -0.91
N ARG A 414 -14.75 -8.53 -0.39
CA ARG A 414 -15.58 -7.32 -0.22
C ARG A 414 -16.05 -6.73 -1.56
N SER A 415 -15.22 -6.82 -2.60
CA SER A 415 -15.58 -6.37 -3.95
C SER A 415 -16.71 -7.19 -4.58
N GLY A 416 -16.92 -8.42 -4.13
CA GLY A 416 -18.00 -9.28 -4.62
C GLY A 416 -17.74 -9.85 -6.04
N ARG A 417 -18.83 -10.34 -6.68
CA ARG A 417 -18.74 -11.00 -8.00
C ARG A 417 -18.48 -10.03 -9.15
N HIS A 418 -18.99 -8.80 -9.05
CA HIS A 418 -18.82 -7.73 -10.03
C HIS A 418 -17.53 -6.98 -9.75
N LEU A 419 -16.42 -7.66 -9.96
CA LEU A 419 -15.09 -7.17 -9.65
C LEU A 419 -14.62 -6.16 -10.71
N SER A 420 -14.05 -5.04 -10.24
CA SER A 420 -13.23 -4.12 -11.02
C SER A 420 -12.04 -3.64 -10.17
N ARG A 421 -11.04 -3.05 -10.82
CA ARG A 421 -9.87 -2.49 -10.12
C ARG A 421 -10.28 -1.38 -9.15
N GLU A 422 -11.21 -0.52 -9.55
CA GLU A 422 -11.74 0.55 -8.69
C GLU A 422 -12.53 -0.02 -7.50
N ARG A 423 -13.28 -1.10 -7.70
CA ARG A 423 -13.97 -1.77 -6.60
C ARG A 423 -13.01 -2.43 -5.63
N LEU A 424 -11.91 -2.99 -6.14
CA LEU A 424 -10.85 -3.50 -5.26
C LEU A 424 -10.23 -2.35 -4.46
N VAL A 425 -9.89 -1.23 -5.10
CA VAL A 425 -9.37 -0.03 -4.41
C VAL A 425 -10.35 0.43 -3.33
N ALA A 426 -11.63 0.62 -3.66
CA ALA A 426 -12.65 1.04 -2.70
C ALA A 426 -12.83 0.03 -1.54
N SER A 427 -12.73 -1.27 -1.84
CA SER A 427 -12.81 -2.33 -0.82
C SER A 427 -11.59 -2.35 0.10
N LEU A 428 -10.40 -2.08 -0.43
CA LEU A 428 -9.18 -1.93 0.36
C LEU A 428 -9.23 -0.67 1.22
N GLU A 429 -9.69 0.47 0.69
CA GLU A 429 -9.91 1.70 1.45
C GLU A 429 -10.89 1.53 2.61
N GLY A 430 -11.82 0.59 2.51
CA GLY A 430 -12.76 0.23 3.57
C GLY A 430 -12.21 -0.77 4.59
N LEU A 431 -10.94 -1.17 4.54
CA LEU A 431 -10.34 -2.02 5.56
C LEU A 431 -10.03 -1.20 6.81
N TYR A 432 -10.64 -1.57 7.91
CA TYR A 432 -10.40 -0.99 9.22
C TYR A 432 -10.06 -2.11 10.21
N ASP A 433 -8.92 -1.96 10.88
CA ASP A 433 -8.41 -2.88 11.90
C ASP A 433 -8.42 -4.36 11.46
N PHE A 434 -8.10 -4.60 10.18
CA PHE A 434 -8.15 -5.94 9.59
C PHE A 434 -6.98 -6.80 10.07
N PRO A 435 -7.23 -7.91 10.81
CA PRO A 435 -6.17 -8.75 11.34
C PRO A 435 -5.66 -9.71 10.26
N THR A 436 -4.40 -9.61 9.90
CA THR A 436 -3.70 -10.65 9.12
C THR A 436 -3.19 -11.79 10.01
N GLY A 437 -3.13 -11.55 11.31
CA GLY A 437 -2.53 -12.45 12.29
C GLY A 437 -0.99 -12.52 12.25
N LEU A 438 -0.36 -11.89 11.27
CA LEU A 438 1.10 -11.90 11.06
C LEU A 438 1.75 -10.52 11.24
N LEU A 439 0.98 -9.46 11.12
CA LEU A 439 1.39 -8.07 11.29
C LEU A 439 0.41 -7.36 12.22
N HIS A 440 0.76 -6.15 12.65
CA HIS A 440 -0.22 -5.26 13.28
C HIS A 440 -1.42 -5.07 12.35
N PRO A 441 -2.66 -4.96 12.87
CA PRO A 441 -3.86 -4.87 12.05
C PRO A 441 -3.79 -3.75 11.01
N ILE A 442 -4.37 -4.01 9.85
CA ILE A 442 -4.28 -3.16 8.66
C ILE A 442 -5.50 -2.24 8.59
N THR A 443 -5.24 -0.94 8.50
CA THR A 443 -6.27 0.08 8.26
C THR A 443 -5.86 0.94 7.07
N TYR A 444 -6.69 0.96 6.02
CA TYR A 444 -6.55 1.91 4.91
C TYR A 444 -7.67 2.94 4.92
N GLY A 445 -7.60 3.89 4.00
CA GLY A 445 -8.61 4.91 3.78
C GLY A 445 -8.30 5.72 2.53
N PRO A 446 -9.20 6.61 2.09
CA PRO A 446 -8.95 7.47 0.93
C PRO A 446 -7.66 8.27 1.03
N ASN A 447 -7.28 8.67 2.25
CA ASN A 447 -6.06 9.42 2.54
C ASN A 447 -4.99 8.60 3.27
N ARG A 448 -5.12 7.27 3.30
CA ARG A 448 -4.19 6.39 4.01
C ARG A 448 -3.85 5.15 3.19
N ARG A 449 -2.58 5.06 2.78
CA ARG A 449 -2.04 3.96 1.96
C ARG A 449 -1.04 3.07 2.69
N VAL A 450 -0.67 3.43 3.90
CA VAL A 450 0.13 2.59 4.79
C VAL A 450 -0.79 1.97 5.84
N GLY A 451 -0.97 0.67 5.78
CA GLY A 451 -1.94 -0.08 6.58
C GLY A 451 -1.62 -0.05 8.07
N ALA A 452 -0.48 -0.62 8.48
CA ALA A 452 0.05 -0.51 9.82
C ALA A 452 1.01 0.70 9.90
N LEU A 453 0.46 1.89 10.17
CA LEU A 453 1.22 3.13 10.25
C LEU A 453 1.74 3.32 11.68
N GLY A 454 2.96 2.85 11.94
CA GLY A 454 3.59 2.86 13.25
C GLY A 454 4.71 1.83 13.35
N GLY A 455 5.03 1.39 14.55
CA GLY A 455 6.05 0.37 14.77
C GLY A 455 6.40 0.14 16.24
N THR A 456 7.39 -0.70 16.46
CA THR A 456 7.89 -1.09 17.77
C THR A 456 9.32 -0.61 17.97
N ILE A 457 9.63 -0.04 19.14
CA ILE A 457 10.99 0.25 19.55
C ILE A 457 11.54 -0.97 20.28
N VAL A 458 12.78 -1.33 19.95
CA VAL A 458 13.49 -2.48 20.51
C VAL A 458 14.81 -1.99 21.13
N ALA A 459 15.11 -2.42 22.34
CA ALA A 459 16.41 -2.25 23.00
C ALA A 459 17.27 -3.50 22.84
N ILE A 460 18.57 -3.33 22.98
CA ILE A 460 19.51 -4.45 23.09
C ILE A 460 19.88 -4.62 24.56
N ASP A 461 19.65 -5.80 25.10
CA ASP A 461 20.11 -6.14 26.45
C ASP A 461 21.64 -6.13 26.51
N PRO A 462 22.24 -5.36 27.41
CA PRO A 462 23.70 -5.21 27.45
C PRO A 462 24.44 -6.52 27.73
N ALA A 463 23.88 -7.39 28.56
CA ALA A 463 24.52 -8.62 28.99
C ALA A 463 24.39 -9.75 27.96
N SER A 464 23.17 -10.03 27.52
CA SER A 464 22.88 -11.13 26.59
C SER A 464 23.00 -10.74 25.12
N GLY A 465 22.90 -9.45 24.77
CA GLY A 465 22.77 -8.97 23.40
C GLY A 465 21.41 -9.27 22.76
N ALA A 466 20.44 -9.74 23.54
CA ALA A 466 19.11 -10.05 23.06
C ALA A 466 18.32 -8.78 22.74
N PHE A 467 17.48 -8.85 21.72
CA PHE A 467 16.54 -7.78 21.37
C PHE A 467 15.26 -7.91 22.22
N ALA A 468 14.89 -6.82 22.87
CA ALA A 468 13.68 -6.77 23.70
C ALA A 468 12.83 -5.53 23.35
N PRO A 469 11.51 -5.66 23.15
CA PRO A 469 10.63 -4.53 22.92
C PRO A 469 10.64 -3.54 24.08
N VAL A 470 10.64 -2.25 23.77
CA VAL A 470 10.48 -1.15 24.73
C VAL A 470 9.05 -0.63 24.62
N GLY A 471 8.15 -1.22 25.40
CA GLY A 471 6.73 -0.96 25.29
C GLY A 471 6.06 -1.75 24.16
N GLY A 472 4.82 -1.39 23.87
CA GLY A 472 4.04 -1.97 22.76
C GLY A 472 4.27 -1.29 21.42
N TRP A 473 3.51 -1.74 20.44
CA TRP A 473 3.41 -1.07 19.13
C TRP A 473 2.89 0.37 19.28
N ARG A 474 3.45 1.29 18.53
CA ARG A 474 3.17 2.73 18.62
C ARG A 474 2.65 3.27 17.29
N PRO A 475 1.45 3.86 17.26
CA PRO A 475 0.96 4.52 16.06
C PRO A 475 1.75 5.79 15.75
N LEU A 476 1.82 6.13 14.46
CA LEU A 476 2.20 7.43 13.94
C LEU A 476 0.96 8.13 13.37
N GLU A 477 0.84 9.43 13.70
CA GLU A 477 -0.22 10.30 13.19
C GLU A 477 0.24 11.05 11.93
#